data_43475bf3cf50fdd344a9a5efcf196692
#
_entry.id   43475bf3cf50fdd344a9a5efcf196692
#
_cell.length_a   1.000
_cell.length_b   1.000
_cell.length_c   1.000
_cell.angle_alpha   90.00
_cell.angle_beta   90.00
_cell.angle_gamma   90.00
#
_symmetry.space_group_name_H-M   'P 1'
#
loop_
_entity.id
_entity.type
_entity.pdbx_description
1 polymer ?
#
loop_
_entity_poly.entity_id
_entity_poly.type
_entity_poly.pdbx_seq_one_letter_code
_entity_poly.pdbx_strand_id
1 'polypeptide(L)'
;NRCLVGSEMCIRDSFYATLGSLKPASEGEEAPLMVHFCLAQPVAGLDRLGPDGHPMRGGFLPPVPLPRRMWAGGKIDFKAPLLIGSQITRRSTITDIEVKSGRSGMLCFVTVMHEYSREGQHCVRERQDIVYRDPPADENGVPVTLEEPAPKGSHHQHFTPTPTILFRFSAITFNGHRIHYDAPYARDVEGYGGLVVHGPLQATLMAHLATDLAGKAPTGFSFRGKSPLFDDVPFGIHATETGHGMSLWTARDGGPVAMQAEASW
;
A
#
# COMPACT_ATOMS: atom_id res chain seq x y z
N ASN A 1 -1.53 -4.60 19.12
CA ASN A 1 -1.63 -3.15 19.32
C ASN A 1 -3.10 -2.75 19.37
N ARG A 2 -3.45 -1.88 20.29
CA ARG A 2 -4.79 -1.27 20.42
C ARG A 2 -4.69 0.17 19.97
N CYS A 3 -5.58 0.60 19.13
CA CYS A 3 -5.75 1.98 18.73
C CYS A 3 -7.16 2.43 19.11
N LEU A 4 -7.25 3.60 19.76
CA LEU A 4 -8.54 4.24 19.95
C LEU A 4 -8.84 4.99 18.65
N VAL A 5 -9.97 4.70 18.02
CA VAL A 5 -10.48 5.43 16.88
C VAL A 5 -11.24 6.72 17.34
N GLY A 6 -10.99 7.28 18.52
CA GLY A 6 -11.68 8.43 19.15
C GLY A 6 -11.07 9.79 18.87
N SER A 7 -9.79 9.88 18.68
CA SER A 7 -9.11 11.04 18.07
C SER A 7 -9.25 11.04 16.54
N GLU A 8 -10.08 10.29 15.97
CA GLU A 8 -10.14 9.62 14.69
C GLU A 8 -11.05 10.26 13.70
N MET A 9 -11.83 11.20 14.10
CA MET A 9 -12.27 12.22 13.17
C MET A 9 -11.02 12.83 12.50
N CYS A 10 -9.91 12.99 13.25
CA CYS A 10 -8.65 13.46 12.68
C CYS A 10 -8.01 12.47 11.68
N ILE A 11 -7.96 11.16 11.98
CA ILE A 11 -7.38 10.15 11.06
C ILE A 11 -8.25 10.05 9.81
N ARG A 12 -9.56 9.89 9.97
CA ARG A 12 -10.51 9.81 8.87
C ARG A 12 -10.48 11.07 8.01
N ASP A 13 -10.53 12.25 8.60
CA ASP A 13 -10.50 13.52 7.90
C ASP A 13 -9.17 13.71 7.16
N SER A 14 -8.05 13.38 7.81
CA SER A 14 -6.72 13.42 7.20
C SER A 14 -6.61 12.42 6.04
N PHE A 15 -7.20 11.23 6.18
CA PHE A 15 -7.23 10.22 5.15
C PHE A 15 -8.00 10.70 3.92
N TYR A 16 -9.25 11.17 4.08
CA TYR A 16 -10.03 11.72 2.99
C TYR A 16 -9.38 12.96 2.37
N ALA A 17 -8.88 13.89 3.19
CA ALA A 17 -8.20 15.09 2.69
C ALA A 17 -6.93 14.75 1.88
N THR A 18 -6.24 13.66 2.24
CA THR A 18 -5.07 13.17 1.48
C THR A 18 -5.48 12.59 0.14
N LEU A 19 -6.65 11.97 0.05
CA LEU A 19 -7.23 11.44 -1.20
C LEU A 19 -7.97 12.50 -2.04
N GLY A 20 -7.97 13.77 -1.61
CA GLY A 20 -8.63 14.87 -2.34
C GLY A 20 -10.13 14.97 -2.09
N SER A 21 -10.66 14.39 -1.03
CA SER A 21 -12.07 14.42 -0.66
C SER A 21 -12.25 14.96 0.77
N LEU A 22 -13.38 15.61 1.01
CA LEU A 22 -13.82 15.98 2.35
C LEU A 22 -15.27 15.53 2.49
N LYS A 23 -15.50 14.48 3.28
CA LYS A 23 -16.85 13.98 3.57
C LYS A 23 -17.10 14.15 5.06
N PRO A 24 -18.18 14.84 5.48
CA PRO A 24 -18.58 14.85 6.89
C PRO A 24 -18.91 13.42 7.30
N ALA A 25 -18.63 13.06 8.54
CA ALA A 25 -19.08 11.80 9.12
C ALA A 25 -19.22 11.94 10.62
N SER A 26 -20.02 11.06 11.19
CA SER A 26 -20.37 11.02 12.60
C SER A 26 -19.83 9.74 13.25
N GLU A 27 -19.74 9.75 14.56
CA GLU A 27 -19.46 8.54 15.33
C GLU A 27 -20.49 7.45 15.04
N GLY A 28 -20.02 6.22 14.91
CA GLY A 28 -20.84 5.06 14.54
C GLY A 28 -21.04 4.83 13.04
N GLU A 29 -20.68 5.80 12.17
CA GLU A 29 -20.69 5.59 10.73
C GLU A 29 -19.52 4.72 10.26
N GLU A 30 -19.64 4.15 9.06
CA GLU A 30 -18.58 3.35 8.45
C GLU A 30 -17.35 4.21 8.14
N ALA A 31 -16.20 3.74 8.61
CA ALA A 31 -14.93 4.34 8.28
C ALA A 31 -14.54 4.08 6.82
N PRO A 32 -13.70 4.96 6.20
CA PRO A 32 -13.28 4.78 4.81
C PRO A 32 -12.67 3.40 4.55
N LEU A 33 -12.96 2.83 3.41
CA LEU A 33 -12.27 1.62 2.96
C LEU A 33 -10.75 1.88 2.93
N MET A 34 -9.95 0.90 3.30
CA MET A 34 -8.49 0.99 3.43
C MET A 34 -7.96 1.84 4.61
N VAL A 35 -8.82 2.46 5.44
CA VAL A 35 -8.35 3.21 6.62
C VAL A 35 -7.53 2.36 7.59
N HIS A 36 -7.68 1.03 7.56
CA HIS A 36 -6.90 0.12 8.40
C HIS A 36 -5.38 0.27 8.21
N PHE A 37 -4.92 0.79 7.06
CA PHE A 37 -3.52 1.15 6.85
C PHE A 37 -3.03 2.27 7.78
N CYS A 38 -3.94 3.04 8.38
CA CYS A 38 -3.63 4.10 9.33
C CYS A 38 -3.77 3.65 10.79
N LEU A 39 -4.25 2.42 11.05
CA LEU A 39 -4.64 1.99 12.39
C LEU A 39 -3.63 1.04 13.04
N ALA A 40 -3.42 1.21 14.35
CA ALA A 40 -2.61 0.33 15.20
C ALA A 40 -1.21 0.02 14.61
N GLN A 41 -0.55 1.02 14.04
CA GLN A 41 0.77 0.88 13.44
C GLN A 41 1.82 0.51 14.52
N PRO A 42 2.86 -0.27 14.16
CA PRO A 42 3.96 -0.55 15.08
C PRO A 42 4.72 0.75 15.36
N VAL A 43 4.94 1.05 16.65
CA VAL A 43 5.72 2.20 17.08
C VAL A 43 7.13 1.76 17.40
N ALA A 44 8.12 2.42 16.79
CA ALA A 44 9.53 2.25 17.08
C ALA A 44 10.14 3.60 17.49
N GLY A 45 10.99 3.60 18.51
CA GLY A 45 11.78 4.79 18.87
C GLY A 45 12.79 5.15 17.77
N LEU A 46 13.27 6.38 17.74
CA LEU A 46 14.23 6.85 16.74
C LEU A 46 15.51 6.03 16.73
N ASP A 47 15.98 5.57 17.89
CA ASP A 47 17.14 4.69 18.08
C ASP A 47 16.93 3.27 17.52
N ARG A 48 15.73 2.95 17.11
CA ARG A 48 15.32 1.64 16.55
C ARG A 48 14.92 1.73 15.08
N LEU A 49 15.23 2.83 14.41
CA LEU A 49 15.01 2.99 12.97
C LEU A 49 16.28 2.66 12.18
N GLY A 50 16.10 2.00 11.04
CA GLY A 50 17.14 1.77 10.04
C GLY A 50 17.43 3.04 9.22
N PRO A 51 18.50 3.03 8.42
CA PRO A 51 18.88 4.17 7.58
C PRO A 51 17.82 4.49 6.51
N ASP A 52 16.98 3.53 6.16
CA ASP A 52 15.83 3.68 5.25
C ASP A 52 14.59 4.30 5.91
N GLY A 53 14.61 4.55 7.23
CA GLY A 53 13.52 5.09 8.00
C GLY A 53 12.48 4.07 8.51
N HIS A 54 12.65 2.80 8.17
CA HIS A 54 11.82 1.74 8.74
C HIS A 54 12.33 1.26 10.12
N PRO A 55 11.48 0.63 10.94
CA PRO A 55 11.95 -0.10 12.11
C PRO A 55 13.04 -1.10 11.74
N MET A 56 14.10 -1.17 12.56
CA MET A 56 15.20 -2.11 12.39
C MET A 56 14.68 -3.55 12.29
N ARG A 57 15.42 -4.36 11.54
CA ARG A 57 15.13 -5.79 11.37
C ARG A 57 15.47 -6.56 12.65
N GLY A 58 14.86 -7.74 12.81
CA GLY A 58 15.05 -8.58 13.99
C GLY A 58 14.12 -8.24 15.16
N GLY A 59 13.17 -7.31 14.94
CA GLY A 59 12.02 -7.10 15.82
C GLY A 59 10.87 -8.06 15.46
N PHE A 60 9.73 -7.50 15.02
CA PHE A 60 8.62 -8.33 14.53
C PHE A 60 8.97 -9.04 13.22
N LEU A 61 9.53 -8.31 12.24
CA LEU A 61 10.01 -8.91 10.99
C LEU A 61 11.39 -9.58 11.19
N PRO A 62 11.65 -10.70 10.49
CA PRO A 62 12.89 -11.46 10.66
C PRO A 62 14.12 -10.64 10.22
N PRO A 63 15.33 -10.97 10.75
CA PRO A 63 16.57 -10.29 10.40
C PRO A 63 17.11 -10.75 9.03
N VAL A 64 16.33 -10.57 7.97
CA VAL A 64 16.72 -10.94 6.61
C VAL A 64 17.95 -10.12 6.18
N PRO A 65 19.07 -10.76 5.74
CA PRO A 65 20.31 -10.07 5.39
C PRO A 65 20.32 -9.47 3.97
N LEU A 66 19.14 -9.22 3.38
CA LEU A 66 18.99 -8.60 2.07
C LEU A 66 18.58 -7.12 2.23
N PRO A 67 19.33 -6.17 1.64
CA PRO A 67 19.20 -4.74 1.98
C PRO A 67 17.88 -4.11 1.57
N ARG A 68 17.33 -4.45 0.40
CA ARG A 68 16.09 -3.85 -0.11
C ARG A 68 14.87 -4.59 0.39
N ARG A 69 13.87 -3.83 0.90
CA ARG A 69 12.57 -4.33 1.32
C ARG A 69 11.48 -3.68 0.50
N MET A 70 10.60 -4.48 -0.08
CA MET A 70 9.52 -4.03 -0.93
C MET A 70 8.20 -4.64 -0.48
N TRP A 71 7.12 -3.89 -0.55
CA TRP A 71 5.76 -4.40 -0.44
C TRP A 71 5.30 -4.88 -1.82
N ALA A 72 5.30 -6.19 -2.02
CA ALA A 72 5.07 -6.79 -3.33
C ALA A 72 3.59 -6.87 -3.71
N GLY A 73 2.72 -7.00 -2.69
CA GLY A 73 1.29 -7.11 -2.90
C GLY A 73 0.58 -7.62 -1.65
N GLY A 74 -0.68 -7.99 -1.82
CA GLY A 74 -1.48 -8.54 -0.74
C GLY A 74 -2.88 -8.90 -1.17
N LYS A 75 -3.64 -9.39 -0.18
CA LYS A 75 -5.07 -9.68 -0.30
C LYS A 75 -5.78 -9.21 0.96
N ILE A 76 -6.92 -8.57 0.77
CA ILE A 76 -7.76 -8.07 1.86
C ILE A 76 -9.13 -8.68 1.74
N ASP A 77 -9.63 -9.27 2.83
CA ASP A 77 -11.00 -9.72 2.99
C ASP A 77 -11.70 -8.75 3.96
N PHE A 78 -12.72 -8.06 3.49
CA PHE A 78 -13.58 -7.18 4.27
C PHE A 78 -14.77 -7.98 4.79
N LYS A 79 -14.80 -8.25 6.10
CA LYS A 79 -15.83 -9.07 6.76
C LYS A 79 -16.94 -8.24 7.36
N ALA A 80 -16.58 -7.08 7.89
CA ALA A 80 -17.50 -6.09 8.46
C ALA A 80 -16.86 -4.71 8.38
N PRO A 81 -17.64 -3.62 8.35
CA PRO A 81 -17.10 -2.28 8.36
C PRO A 81 -16.37 -1.96 9.68
N LEU A 82 -15.30 -1.21 9.58
CA LEU A 82 -14.74 -0.48 10.71
C LEU A 82 -15.64 0.72 10.97
N LEU A 83 -15.95 1.02 12.23
CA LEU A 83 -16.81 2.16 12.57
C LEU A 83 -16.00 3.26 13.22
N ILE A 84 -16.34 4.50 12.89
CA ILE A 84 -15.77 5.71 13.51
C ILE A 84 -16.12 5.73 15.00
N GLY A 85 -15.13 6.05 15.85
CA GLY A 85 -15.29 6.03 17.31
C GLY A 85 -15.05 4.68 17.99
N SER A 86 -14.88 3.59 17.22
CA SER A 86 -14.69 2.26 17.79
C SER A 86 -13.24 1.97 18.14
N GLN A 87 -13.01 1.17 19.17
CA GLN A 87 -11.69 0.63 19.49
C GLN A 87 -11.33 -0.53 18.55
N ILE A 88 -10.21 -0.41 17.84
CA ILE A 88 -9.72 -1.43 16.91
C ILE A 88 -8.51 -2.14 17.53
N THR A 89 -8.52 -3.47 17.46
CA THR A 89 -7.39 -4.32 17.81
C THR A 89 -6.82 -4.92 16.54
N ARG A 90 -5.50 -4.76 16.32
CA ARG A 90 -4.75 -5.42 15.25
C ARG A 90 -3.90 -6.56 15.82
N ARG A 91 -4.06 -7.75 15.28
CA ARG A 91 -3.16 -8.89 15.48
C ARG A 91 -2.37 -9.13 14.21
N SER A 92 -1.04 -9.25 14.32
CA SER A 92 -0.15 -9.51 13.20
C SER A 92 0.60 -10.80 13.43
N THR A 93 0.63 -11.70 12.44
CA THR A 93 1.28 -13.00 12.52
C THR A 93 2.08 -13.22 11.24
N ILE A 94 3.36 -13.58 11.35
CA ILE A 94 4.13 -14.07 10.21
C ILE A 94 3.63 -15.49 9.93
N THR A 95 3.07 -15.70 8.76
CA THR A 95 2.47 -17.00 8.38
C THR A 95 3.39 -17.82 7.48
N ASP A 96 4.33 -17.16 6.80
CA ASP A 96 5.27 -17.86 5.92
C ASP A 96 6.56 -17.05 5.72
N ILE A 97 7.68 -17.76 5.54
CA ILE A 97 8.98 -17.22 5.16
C ILE A 97 9.59 -18.15 4.12
N GLU A 98 9.73 -17.68 2.88
CA GLU A 98 10.26 -18.46 1.78
C GLU A 98 11.49 -17.78 1.17
N VAL A 99 12.57 -18.54 0.99
CA VAL A 99 13.79 -18.06 0.33
C VAL A 99 13.87 -18.69 -1.05
N LYS A 100 14.04 -17.86 -2.08
CA LYS A 100 14.19 -18.30 -3.47
C LYS A 100 15.48 -17.76 -4.07
N SER A 101 16.15 -18.57 -4.88
CA SER A 101 17.23 -18.12 -5.76
C SER A 101 16.65 -17.91 -7.15
N GLY A 102 16.71 -16.67 -7.65
CA GLY A 102 16.24 -16.29 -8.96
C GLY A 102 17.35 -15.71 -9.84
N ARG A 103 17.02 -15.34 -11.08
CA ARG A 103 17.97 -14.71 -12.02
C ARG A 103 18.55 -13.39 -11.47
N SER A 104 17.82 -12.69 -10.63
CA SER A 104 18.22 -11.41 -10.01
C SER A 104 18.85 -11.57 -8.62
N GLY A 105 19.33 -12.77 -8.25
CA GLY A 105 19.92 -13.06 -6.95
C GLY A 105 18.96 -13.71 -5.96
N MET A 106 19.29 -13.61 -4.68
CA MET A 106 18.47 -14.13 -3.60
C MET A 106 17.25 -13.27 -3.34
N LEU A 107 16.11 -13.92 -3.13
CA LEU A 107 14.84 -13.29 -2.73
C LEU A 107 14.35 -13.95 -1.44
N CYS A 108 13.92 -13.18 -0.47
CA CYS A 108 13.23 -13.69 0.70
C CYS A 108 11.83 -13.09 0.75
N PHE A 109 10.83 -13.93 0.74
CA PHE A 109 9.42 -13.58 0.86
C PHE A 109 9.00 -13.78 2.31
N VAL A 110 8.36 -12.78 2.89
CA VAL A 110 7.77 -12.84 4.22
C VAL A 110 6.30 -12.50 4.10
N THR A 111 5.43 -13.47 4.40
CA THR A 111 3.99 -13.28 4.40
C THR A 111 3.52 -12.97 5.80
N VAL A 112 2.87 -11.82 5.96
CA VAL A 112 2.28 -11.38 7.23
C VAL A 112 0.77 -11.34 7.10
N MET A 113 0.08 -11.94 8.05
CA MET A 113 -1.37 -11.84 8.20
C MET A 113 -1.70 -10.80 9.28
N HIS A 114 -2.48 -9.80 8.92
CA HIS A 114 -3.04 -8.81 9.84
C HIS A 114 -4.55 -9.05 9.99
N GLU A 115 -5.02 -9.12 11.22
CA GLU A 115 -6.43 -9.26 11.55
C GLU A 115 -6.84 -8.05 12.39
N TYR A 116 -7.83 -7.31 11.89
CA TYR A 116 -8.40 -6.15 12.56
C TYR A 116 -9.77 -6.52 13.11
N SER A 117 -9.97 -6.28 14.39
CA SER A 117 -11.25 -6.56 15.06
C SER A 117 -11.72 -5.37 15.89
N ARG A 118 -13.04 -5.21 15.94
CA ARG A 118 -13.75 -4.26 16.77
C ARG A 118 -14.57 -5.07 17.80
N GLU A 119 -14.34 -4.83 19.11
CA GLU A 119 -15.08 -5.52 20.18
C GLU A 119 -15.17 -7.05 20.00
N GLY A 120 -14.11 -7.67 19.48
CA GLY A 120 -14.06 -9.11 19.19
C GLY A 120 -14.62 -9.52 17.83
N GLN A 121 -15.33 -8.66 17.12
CA GLN A 121 -15.81 -8.91 15.76
C GLN A 121 -14.67 -8.73 14.76
N HIS A 122 -14.40 -9.75 13.94
CA HIS A 122 -13.45 -9.64 12.83
C HIS A 122 -14.01 -8.73 11.73
N CYS A 123 -13.29 -7.64 11.45
CA CYS A 123 -13.69 -6.66 10.43
C CYS A 123 -12.87 -6.79 9.15
N VAL A 124 -11.53 -6.82 9.26
CA VAL A 124 -10.64 -6.87 8.10
C VAL A 124 -9.57 -7.93 8.33
N ARG A 125 -9.29 -8.73 7.30
CA ARG A 125 -8.16 -9.65 7.25
C ARG A 125 -7.30 -9.30 6.06
N GLU A 126 -6.05 -8.92 6.30
CA GLU A 126 -5.08 -8.52 5.30
C GLU A 126 -3.91 -9.51 5.28
N ARG A 127 -3.63 -10.08 4.11
CA ARG A 127 -2.36 -10.73 3.82
C ARG A 127 -1.44 -9.71 3.17
N GLN A 128 -0.27 -9.52 3.75
CA GLN A 128 0.77 -8.65 3.24
C GLN A 128 1.97 -9.48 2.80
N ASP A 129 2.37 -9.35 1.53
CA ASP A 129 3.53 -10.03 0.96
C ASP A 129 4.70 -9.05 0.87
N ILE A 130 5.73 -9.28 1.69
CA ILE A 130 6.95 -8.48 1.74
C ILE A 130 8.06 -9.25 1.04
N VAL A 131 8.81 -8.58 0.17
CA VAL A 131 9.95 -9.16 -0.54
C VAL A 131 11.23 -8.42 -0.13
N TYR A 132 12.22 -9.18 0.27
CA TYR A 132 13.58 -8.72 0.46
C TYR A 132 14.45 -9.19 -0.70
N ARG A 133 15.36 -8.32 -1.17
CA ARG A 133 16.28 -8.63 -2.27
C ARG A 133 17.58 -7.86 -2.18
N ASP A 134 18.58 -8.31 -2.91
CA ASP A 134 19.77 -7.54 -3.18
C ASP A 134 19.47 -6.36 -4.13
N PRO A 135 20.30 -5.30 -4.15
CA PRO A 135 20.32 -4.34 -5.22
C PRO A 135 20.52 -5.05 -6.55
N PRO A 136 20.04 -4.50 -7.68
CA PRO A 136 20.39 -5.03 -9.00
C PRO A 136 21.93 -5.06 -9.14
N ALA A 137 22.46 -6.14 -9.70
CA ALA A 137 23.90 -6.37 -9.76
C ALA A 137 24.66 -5.36 -10.64
N ASP A 138 23.99 -4.67 -11.57
CA ASP A 138 24.56 -3.61 -12.43
C ASP A 138 23.48 -2.62 -12.83
N GLU A 139 23.80 -1.31 -12.74
CA GLU A 139 22.94 -0.24 -13.30
C GLU A 139 22.88 -0.31 -14.85
N ASN A 140 23.80 -1.04 -15.47
CA ASN A 140 23.95 -1.16 -16.93
C ASN A 140 23.45 -2.49 -17.53
N GLY A 141 22.95 -3.43 -16.74
CA GLY A 141 22.72 -4.80 -17.15
C GLY A 141 21.28 -5.33 -17.10
N VAL A 142 20.32 -4.57 -16.58
CA VAL A 142 18.92 -4.96 -16.72
C VAL A 142 18.49 -4.56 -18.12
N PRO A 143 18.20 -5.52 -19.05
CA PRO A 143 17.54 -5.16 -20.28
C PRO A 143 16.28 -4.38 -19.88
N VAL A 144 16.15 -3.15 -20.37
CA VAL A 144 14.86 -2.47 -20.40
C VAL A 144 14.02 -3.32 -21.34
N THR A 145 13.42 -4.36 -20.80
CA THR A 145 12.29 -4.99 -21.48
C THR A 145 11.30 -3.84 -21.62
N LEU A 146 11.10 -3.41 -22.87
CA LEU A 146 10.02 -2.49 -23.21
C LEU A 146 8.74 -3.21 -22.80
N GLU A 147 8.34 -3.01 -21.53
CA GLU A 147 7.06 -3.52 -21.07
C GLU A 147 5.98 -2.82 -21.91
N GLU A 148 5.03 -3.58 -22.42
CA GLU A 148 3.95 -3.03 -23.23
C GLU A 148 3.19 -1.95 -22.45
N PRO A 149 2.80 -0.85 -23.10
CA PRO A 149 1.94 0.15 -22.50
C PRO A 149 0.69 -0.48 -21.89
N ALA A 150 0.31 -0.04 -20.73
CA ALA A 150 -0.90 -0.50 -20.08
C ALA A 150 -2.13 -0.23 -20.96
N PRO A 151 -3.08 -1.16 -21.07
CA PRO A 151 -4.33 -0.92 -21.79
C PRO A 151 -5.15 0.18 -21.08
N LYS A 152 -6.04 0.82 -21.81
CA LYS A 152 -7.05 1.70 -21.20
C LYS A 152 -8.19 0.85 -20.65
N GLY A 153 -8.63 1.15 -19.41
CA GLY A 153 -9.82 0.54 -18.82
C GLY A 153 -11.11 1.16 -19.37
N SER A 154 -12.22 0.46 -19.17
CA SER A 154 -13.57 0.98 -19.48
C SER A 154 -13.90 2.22 -18.65
N HIS A 155 -13.33 2.29 -17.44
CA HIS A 155 -13.40 3.44 -16.55
C HIS A 155 -11.97 3.86 -16.20
N HIS A 156 -11.75 5.16 -16.03
CA HIS A 156 -10.47 5.69 -15.59
C HIS A 156 -10.61 7.02 -14.86
N GLN A 157 -9.70 7.26 -13.94
CA GLN A 157 -9.51 8.53 -13.24
C GLN A 157 -8.03 8.89 -13.28
N HIS A 158 -7.70 10.16 -13.22
CA HIS A 158 -6.33 10.65 -13.11
C HIS A 158 -6.01 11.02 -11.67
N PHE A 159 -4.78 10.75 -11.26
CA PHE A 159 -4.25 11.13 -9.97
C PHE A 159 -2.87 11.78 -10.15
N THR A 160 -2.65 12.91 -9.47
CA THR A 160 -1.38 13.63 -9.48
C THR A 160 -0.65 13.40 -8.15
N PRO A 161 0.40 12.58 -8.13
CA PRO A 161 1.14 12.24 -6.91
C PRO A 161 2.12 13.35 -6.56
N THR A 162 1.66 14.39 -5.85
CA THR A 162 2.56 15.46 -5.40
C THR A 162 3.37 15.04 -4.17
N PRO A 163 4.57 15.61 -3.93
CA PRO A 163 5.36 15.36 -2.72
C PRO A 163 4.55 15.59 -1.43
N THR A 164 3.64 16.58 -1.44
CA THR A 164 2.75 16.85 -0.30
C THR A 164 1.80 15.69 0.00
N ILE A 165 1.21 15.07 -1.03
CA ILE A 165 0.32 13.92 -0.88
C ILE A 165 1.11 12.72 -0.34
N LEU A 166 2.30 12.47 -0.89
CA LEU A 166 3.16 11.37 -0.45
C LEU A 166 3.58 11.54 1.02
N PHE A 167 3.99 12.76 1.40
CA PHE A 167 4.30 13.08 2.81
C PHE A 167 3.08 12.86 3.73
N ARG A 168 1.90 13.37 3.35
CA ARG A 168 0.66 13.16 4.12
C ARG A 168 0.34 11.68 4.28
N PHE A 169 0.43 10.91 3.21
CA PHE A 169 0.14 9.47 3.27
C PHE A 169 1.15 8.73 4.14
N SER A 170 2.45 9.06 4.06
CA SER A 170 3.46 8.56 4.99
C SER A 170 3.12 8.89 6.44
N ALA A 171 2.71 10.14 6.72
CA ALA A 171 2.40 10.58 8.08
C ALA A 171 1.19 9.85 8.66
N ILE A 172 0.07 9.75 7.93
CA ILE A 172 -1.15 9.10 8.43
C ILE A 172 -1.01 7.57 8.55
N THR A 173 -0.15 6.94 7.75
CA THR A 173 0.16 5.51 7.83
C THR A 173 1.34 5.19 8.73
N PHE A 174 1.95 6.20 9.34
CA PHE A 174 3.17 6.12 10.15
C PHE A 174 4.30 5.39 9.42
N ASN A 175 4.39 5.59 8.10
CA ASN A 175 5.39 4.98 7.24
C ASN A 175 6.60 5.91 7.08
N GLY A 176 7.68 5.58 7.77
CA GLY A 176 8.94 6.36 7.76
C GLY A 176 9.87 6.05 6.58
N HIS A 177 9.47 5.24 5.59
CA HIS A 177 10.36 4.90 4.48
C HIS A 177 10.72 6.13 3.64
N ARG A 178 12.01 6.46 3.62
CA ARG A 178 12.56 7.70 3.04
C ARG A 178 12.28 7.87 1.57
N ILE A 179 12.10 6.79 0.81
CA ILE A 179 11.83 6.87 -0.63
C ILE A 179 10.55 7.65 -0.97
N HIS A 180 9.66 7.85 -0.01
CA HIS A 180 8.38 8.52 -0.24
C HIS A 180 8.41 10.03 0.05
N TYR A 181 9.46 10.55 0.75
CA TYR A 181 9.51 11.96 1.15
C TYR A 181 10.91 12.59 1.11
N ASP A 182 11.97 11.79 0.94
CA ASP A 182 13.36 12.25 0.87
C ASP A 182 13.91 11.99 -0.53
N ALA A 183 13.77 12.99 -1.42
CA ALA A 183 14.15 12.84 -2.82
C ALA A 183 15.65 12.55 -3.04
N PRO A 184 16.60 13.19 -2.33
CA PRO A 184 18.01 12.81 -2.39
C PRO A 184 18.24 11.34 -2.03
N TYR A 185 17.65 10.86 -0.94
CA TYR A 185 17.79 9.47 -0.54
C TYR A 185 17.20 8.51 -1.59
N ALA A 186 16.00 8.81 -2.10
CA ALA A 186 15.36 7.98 -3.12
C ALA A 186 16.23 7.85 -4.39
N ARG A 187 16.86 8.95 -4.83
CA ARG A 187 17.69 8.98 -6.03
C ARG A 187 19.10 8.44 -5.80
N ASP A 188 19.80 8.96 -4.80
CA ASP A 188 21.24 8.77 -4.65
C ASP A 188 21.56 7.47 -3.89
N VAL A 189 20.65 6.97 -3.05
CA VAL A 189 20.85 5.75 -2.25
C VAL A 189 20.06 4.57 -2.80
N GLU A 190 18.78 4.78 -3.17
CA GLU A 190 17.93 3.70 -3.65
C GLU A 190 17.88 3.59 -5.19
N GLY A 191 18.41 4.61 -5.92
CA GLY A 191 18.47 4.60 -7.40
C GLY A 191 17.14 4.79 -8.10
N TYR A 192 16.14 5.40 -7.44
CA TYR A 192 14.84 5.73 -8.05
C TYR A 192 14.89 7.05 -8.82
N GLY A 193 14.00 7.22 -9.82
CA GLY A 193 13.92 8.45 -10.60
C GLY A 193 13.35 9.65 -9.84
N GLY A 194 12.63 9.43 -8.73
CA GLY A 194 11.95 10.45 -7.93
C GLY A 194 11.41 9.86 -6.65
N LEU A 195 10.53 10.59 -5.95
CA LEU A 195 9.81 10.05 -4.80
C LEU A 195 8.84 8.96 -5.25
N VAL A 196 8.93 7.80 -4.63
CA VAL A 196 8.13 6.63 -5.01
C VAL A 196 6.71 6.77 -4.49
N VAL A 197 5.71 6.57 -5.33
CA VAL A 197 4.30 6.49 -4.92
C VAL A 197 4.07 5.22 -4.11
N HIS A 198 3.48 5.35 -2.92
CA HIS A 198 3.21 4.21 -2.04
C HIS A 198 2.35 3.16 -2.74
N GLY A 199 2.72 1.89 -2.62
CA GLY A 199 1.87 0.78 -3.04
C GLY A 199 0.49 0.80 -2.35
N PRO A 200 0.43 0.97 -1.00
CA PRO A 200 -0.85 1.14 -0.28
C PRO A 200 -1.71 2.31 -0.77
N LEU A 201 -1.12 3.43 -1.20
CA LEU A 201 -1.87 4.55 -1.79
C LEU A 201 -2.52 4.14 -3.12
N GLN A 202 -1.77 3.49 -4.00
CA GLN A 202 -2.30 2.99 -5.27
C GLN A 202 -3.43 1.98 -5.05
N ALA A 203 -3.25 1.02 -4.12
CA ALA A 203 -4.28 0.05 -3.74
C ALA A 203 -5.53 0.74 -3.19
N THR A 204 -5.37 1.77 -2.35
CA THR A 204 -6.47 2.57 -1.80
C THR A 204 -7.26 3.27 -2.90
N LEU A 205 -6.58 3.95 -3.83
CA LEU A 205 -7.23 4.65 -4.94
C LEU A 205 -8.03 3.69 -5.83
N MET A 206 -7.47 2.51 -6.14
CA MET A 206 -8.16 1.48 -6.90
C MET A 206 -9.38 0.92 -6.17
N ALA A 207 -9.27 0.65 -4.85
CA ALA A 207 -10.39 0.14 -4.06
C ALA A 207 -11.54 1.16 -3.94
N HIS A 208 -11.20 2.46 -3.83
CA HIS A 208 -12.20 3.52 -3.85
C HIS A 208 -12.88 3.64 -5.21
N LEU A 209 -12.13 3.60 -6.32
CA LEU A 209 -12.73 3.58 -7.66
C LEU A 209 -13.68 2.39 -7.84
N ALA A 210 -13.28 1.19 -7.40
CA ALA A 210 -14.14 0.00 -7.45
C ALA A 210 -15.43 0.17 -6.63
N THR A 211 -15.32 0.78 -5.45
CA THR A 211 -16.48 1.09 -4.59
C THR A 211 -17.42 2.09 -5.24
N ASP A 212 -16.89 3.15 -5.82
CA ASP A 212 -17.68 4.20 -6.49
C ASP A 212 -18.42 3.64 -7.72
N LEU A 213 -17.76 2.81 -8.52
CA LEU A 213 -18.36 2.19 -9.71
C LEU A 213 -19.43 1.14 -9.35
N ALA A 214 -19.19 0.32 -8.32
CA ALA A 214 -20.14 -0.72 -7.91
C ALA A 214 -21.23 -0.21 -6.97
N GLY A 215 -21.11 1.01 -6.42
CA GLY A 215 -22.03 1.57 -5.43
C GLY A 215 -21.97 0.91 -4.05
N LYS A 216 -21.01 -0.01 -3.82
CA LYS A 216 -20.79 -0.71 -2.54
C LYS A 216 -19.35 -1.16 -2.41
N ALA A 217 -18.88 -1.29 -1.16
CA ALA A 217 -17.54 -1.79 -0.88
C ALA A 217 -17.37 -3.26 -1.34
N PRO A 218 -16.21 -3.65 -1.89
CA PRO A 218 -15.90 -5.04 -2.19
C PRO A 218 -15.76 -5.86 -0.89
N THR A 219 -16.06 -7.16 -0.98
CA THR A 219 -15.79 -8.12 0.11
C THR A 219 -14.38 -8.68 0.04
N GLY A 220 -13.78 -8.71 -1.16
CA GLY A 220 -12.41 -9.13 -1.40
C GLY A 220 -11.66 -8.16 -2.31
N PHE A 221 -10.38 -7.91 -2.00
CA PHE A 221 -9.50 -7.07 -2.81
C PHE A 221 -8.08 -7.65 -2.79
N SER A 222 -7.55 -7.98 -3.96
CA SER A 222 -6.17 -8.44 -4.10
C SER A 222 -5.39 -7.50 -5.00
N PHE A 223 -4.10 -7.32 -4.74
CA PHE A 223 -3.26 -6.39 -5.51
C PHE A 223 -1.82 -6.87 -5.57
N ARG A 224 -1.10 -6.43 -6.61
CA ARG A 224 0.30 -6.75 -6.84
C ARG A 224 1.02 -5.58 -7.52
N GLY A 225 2.11 -5.11 -6.92
CA GLY A 225 3.04 -4.15 -7.52
C GLY A 225 3.85 -4.79 -8.63
N LYS A 226 4.08 -4.05 -9.70
CA LYS A 226 4.88 -4.46 -10.88
C LYS A 226 6.02 -3.49 -11.13
N SER A 227 5.74 -2.19 -11.22
CA SER A 227 6.74 -1.16 -11.45
C SER A 227 6.46 0.08 -10.58
N PRO A 228 7.48 0.87 -10.24
CA PRO A 228 7.29 2.07 -9.43
C PRO A 228 6.62 3.19 -10.25
N LEU A 229 5.81 4.00 -9.57
CA LEU A 229 5.36 5.32 -10.01
C LEU A 229 6.06 6.39 -9.18
N PHE A 230 6.27 7.57 -9.76
CA PHE A 230 6.99 8.67 -9.15
C PHE A 230 6.13 9.93 -9.05
N ASP A 231 6.56 10.86 -8.20
CA ASP A 231 5.87 12.12 -7.87
C ASP A 231 5.85 13.16 -9.00
N ASP A 232 6.58 12.94 -10.06
CA ASP A 232 6.78 13.91 -11.15
C ASP A 232 5.76 13.78 -12.30
N VAL A 233 5.03 12.63 -12.38
CA VAL A 233 4.11 12.34 -13.48
C VAL A 233 2.75 11.87 -12.98
N PRO A 234 1.65 12.51 -13.42
CA PRO A 234 0.31 11.99 -13.19
C PRO A 234 0.15 10.57 -13.75
N PHE A 235 -0.72 9.78 -13.11
CA PHE A 235 -1.02 8.44 -13.57
C PHE A 235 -2.54 8.18 -13.62
N GLY A 236 -2.94 7.26 -14.47
CA GLY A 236 -4.30 6.76 -14.55
C GLY A 236 -4.56 5.64 -13.56
N ILE A 237 -5.75 5.65 -12.97
CA ILE A 237 -6.36 4.55 -12.23
C ILE A 237 -7.43 4.00 -13.14
N HIS A 238 -7.27 2.77 -13.59
CA HIS A 238 -8.14 2.13 -14.58
C HIS A 238 -8.95 1.01 -13.95
N ALA A 239 -10.15 0.78 -14.49
CA ALA A 239 -11.00 -0.33 -14.10
C ALA A 239 -11.75 -0.90 -15.30
N THR A 240 -11.99 -2.20 -15.28
CA THR A 240 -12.84 -2.91 -16.24
C THR A 240 -13.62 -3.98 -15.49
N GLU A 241 -14.93 -4.02 -15.71
CA GLU A 241 -15.79 -5.06 -15.17
C GLU A 241 -15.44 -6.43 -15.75
N THR A 242 -15.55 -7.45 -14.91
CA THR A 242 -15.32 -8.85 -15.29
C THR A 242 -16.56 -9.67 -14.89
N GLY A 243 -16.66 -10.91 -15.37
CA GLY A 243 -17.78 -11.80 -15.00
C GLY A 243 -17.90 -12.11 -13.50
N HIS A 244 -16.86 -11.80 -12.70
CA HIS A 244 -16.77 -12.15 -11.27
C HIS A 244 -16.37 -10.97 -10.37
N GLY A 245 -16.33 -9.75 -10.91
CA GLY A 245 -15.91 -8.56 -10.15
C GLY A 245 -15.34 -7.46 -11.05
N MET A 246 -14.22 -6.91 -10.65
CA MET A 246 -13.58 -5.81 -11.39
C MET A 246 -12.07 -5.98 -11.37
N SER A 247 -11.45 -5.88 -12.55
CA SER A 247 -9.99 -5.80 -12.71
C SER A 247 -9.57 -4.34 -12.73
N LEU A 248 -8.55 -3.99 -11.96
CA LEU A 248 -8.07 -2.61 -11.83
C LEU A 248 -6.55 -2.55 -12.01
N TRP A 249 -6.06 -1.41 -12.46
CA TRP A 249 -4.61 -1.15 -12.54
C TRP A 249 -4.30 0.33 -12.50
N THR A 250 -3.07 0.63 -12.10
CA THR A 250 -2.48 1.96 -12.22
C THR A 250 -1.41 1.96 -13.29
N ALA A 251 -1.31 3.05 -14.05
CA ALA A 251 -0.27 3.24 -15.06
C ALA A 251 -0.11 4.72 -15.38
N ARG A 252 1.13 5.17 -15.66
CA ARG A 252 1.34 6.47 -16.32
C ARG A 252 0.96 6.36 -17.79
N ASP A 253 0.63 7.47 -18.43
CA ASP A 253 0.30 7.48 -19.85
C ASP A 253 1.46 6.91 -20.70
N GLY A 254 1.13 5.93 -21.55
CA GLY A 254 2.11 5.24 -22.39
C GLY A 254 3.10 4.34 -21.63
N GLY A 255 2.99 4.23 -20.32
CA GLY A 255 3.82 3.36 -19.49
C GLY A 255 3.20 2.00 -19.21
N PRO A 256 3.97 1.07 -18.62
CA PRO A 256 3.46 -0.25 -18.25
C PRO A 256 2.52 -0.18 -17.04
N VAL A 257 1.85 -1.28 -16.76
CA VAL A 257 1.08 -1.45 -15.52
C VAL A 257 2.01 -1.34 -14.31
N ALA A 258 1.74 -0.37 -13.43
CA ALA A 258 2.50 -0.17 -12.20
C ALA A 258 2.01 -1.04 -11.04
N MET A 259 0.70 -1.14 -10.87
CA MET A 259 0.04 -2.06 -9.94
C MET A 259 -1.22 -2.61 -10.60
N GLN A 260 -1.51 -3.86 -10.35
CA GLN A 260 -2.78 -4.48 -10.74
C GLN A 260 -3.55 -4.91 -9.49
N ALA A 261 -4.88 -4.92 -9.58
CA ALA A 261 -5.75 -5.36 -8.51
C ALA A 261 -7.02 -6.04 -9.06
N GLU A 262 -7.65 -6.84 -8.20
CA GLU A 262 -8.94 -7.47 -8.44
C GLU A 262 -9.85 -7.18 -7.26
N ALA A 263 -11.08 -6.72 -7.54
CA ALA A 263 -12.13 -6.52 -6.55
C ALA A 263 -13.27 -7.51 -6.77
N SER A 264 -13.82 -8.07 -5.69
CA SER A 264 -14.93 -9.03 -5.72
C SER A 264 -15.98 -8.71 -4.65
N TRP A 265 -17.25 -9.06 -4.89
CA TRP A 265 -18.41 -8.78 -4.03
C TRP A 265 -19.14 -10.03 -3.57
#